data_fb4ae5a7e5bdfdf63970abe31e6a9170
#
_entry.id   fb4ae5a7e5bdfdf63970abe31e6a9170
#
_cell.length_a   1.000
_cell.length_b   1.000
_cell.length_c   1.000
_cell.angle_alpha   90.00
_cell.angle_beta   90.00
_cell.angle_gamma   90.00
#
_symmetry.space_group_name_H-M   'P 1'
#
loop_
_entity.id
_entity.type
_entity.pdbx_description
1 polymer ?
#
loop_
_entity_poly.entity_id
_entity_poly.type
_entity_poly.pdbx_seq_one_letter_code
_entity_poly.pdbx_strand_id
1 'polypeptide(L)'
;MQATIYMGSKCNLNCAYCHREEDERETGLSANLLEQLKKQDNLTVKFMGGEPTLYMDEIKQVVAALPKAKFAICTNGVNLEAYLPFFKKHDFLVCISFDGGKNSERGFDPFTKLIDYPKLAVSTTLHHGHTDLRSIITSFAAKERIIGRQLSFFPHFAHATNDANDKYALSLGDADCILKQYKNMVGSFMEQRFKYGVRNFRYEGMFTGLLKRYQANFDYGETYCVNKDLQKYNTKGKSVTCLYIRDEKLTKNWKAEQQRVLDDNFPECKYCPVYFMCGGGCLKSKSRDIECYINKELFSWFKAEYEKWKGASYAD
;
A
#
# COMPACT_ATOMS: atom_id res chain seq x y z
N MET A 1 9.84 -9.11 -10.04
CA MET A 1 9.32 -7.78 -10.42
C MET A 1 7.87 -7.64 -9.99
N GLN A 2 7.42 -6.44 -9.58
CA GLN A 2 6.02 -6.16 -9.28
C GLN A 2 5.43 -5.18 -10.30
N ALA A 3 4.25 -5.51 -10.83
CA ALA A 3 3.45 -4.62 -11.65
C ALA A 3 2.15 -4.27 -10.91
N THR A 4 1.83 -2.99 -10.80
CA THR A 4 0.54 -2.54 -10.29
C THR A 4 -0.30 -2.04 -11.44
N ILE A 5 -1.51 -2.59 -11.61
CA ILE A 5 -2.46 -2.18 -12.64
C ILE A 5 -3.57 -1.37 -11.97
N TYR A 6 -3.75 -0.14 -12.44
CA TYR A 6 -4.90 0.69 -12.10
C TYR A 6 -6.07 0.33 -13.01
N MET A 7 -7.09 -0.29 -12.41
CA MET A 7 -8.23 -0.84 -13.18
C MET A 7 -9.22 0.23 -13.64
N GLY A 8 -9.20 1.39 -13.00
CA GLY A 8 -10.09 2.52 -13.28
C GLY A 8 -10.57 3.20 -11.99
N SER A 9 -11.31 4.29 -12.15
CA SER A 9 -11.73 5.14 -11.03
C SER A 9 -13.10 4.76 -10.42
N LYS A 10 -13.91 3.92 -11.08
CA LYS A 10 -15.22 3.53 -10.55
C LYS A 10 -15.09 2.85 -9.18
N CYS A 11 -15.95 3.24 -8.25
CA CYS A 11 -16.01 2.68 -6.92
C CYS A 11 -17.47 2.68 -6.43
N ASN A 12 -17.83 1.66 -5.67
CA ASN A 12 -19.13 1.54 -5.01
C ASN A 12 -19.15 2.09 -3.58
N LEU A 13 -18.05 2.78 -3.16
CA LEU A 13 -17.98 3.57 -1.93
C LEU A 13 -17.54 5.00 -2.24
N ASN A 14 -17.88 5.91 -1.33
CA ASN A 14 -17.47 7.31 -1.38
C ASN A 14 -16.77 7.71 -0.07
N CYS A 15 -15.58 7.12 0.18
CA CYS A 15 -14.79 7.41 1.39
C CYS A 15 -14.40 8.89 1.40
N ALA A 16 -14.64 9.58 2.52
CA ALA A 16 -14.53 11.03 2.60
C ALA A 16 -13.10 11.56 2.41
N TYR A 17 -12.08 10.76 2.75
CA TYR A 17 -10.65 11.10 2.54
C TYR A 17 -10.10 10.67 1.16
N CYS A 18 -10.94 10.07 0.30
CA CYS A 18 -10.45 9.49 -0.95
C CYS A 18 -9.93 10.58 -1.90
N HIS A 19 -8.71 10.38 -2.39
CA HIS A 19 -8.03 11.30 -3.30
C HIS A 19 -8.06 10.87 -4.76
N ARG A 20 -8.87 9.83 -5.09
CA ARG A 20 -9.02 9.40 -6.49
C ARG A 20 -9.71 10.49 -7.32
N GLU A 21 -9.24 10.68 -8.53
CA GLU A 21 -9.96 11.45 -9.53
C GLU A 21 -10.90 10.53 -10.32
N GLU A 22 -12.11 10.97 -10.58
CA GLU A 22 -13.04 10.21 -11.42
C GLU A 22 -12.61 10.32 -12.89
N ASP A 23 -12.48 9.20 -13.56
CA ASP A 23 -12.20 9.11 -14.99
C ASP A 23 -13.13 8.10 -15.67
N GLU A 24 -14.03 8.61 -16.49
CA GLU A 24 -14.99 7.78 -17.22
C GLU A 24 -14.39 7.14 -18.49
N ARG A 25 -13.20 7.59 -18.92
CA ARG A 25 -12.60 7.26 -20.22
C ARG A 25 -11.83 5.94 -20.26
N GLU A 26 -11.58 5.31 -19.12
CA GLU A 26 -10.78 4.08 -19.08
C GLU A 26 -11.66 2.84 -19.00
N THR A 27 -12.05 2.31 -20.14
CA THR A 27 -12.72 1.02 -20.25
C THR A 27 -11.90 0.03 -21.08
N GLY A 28 -11.90 -1.21 -20.63
CA GLY A 28 -11.29 -2.35 -21.33
C GLY A 28 -9.78 -2.46 -21.18
N LEU A 29 -9.29 -3.67 -21.36
CA LEU A 29 -7.90 -4.08 -21.23
C LEU A 29 -7.19 -4.03 -22.59
N SER A 30 -6.01 -3.43 -22.62
CA SER A 30 -5.19 -3.36 -23.83
C SER A 30 -4.36 -4.64 -24.02
N ALA A 31 -4.33 -5.16 -25.27
CA ALA A 31 -3.42 -6.24 -25.64
C ALA A 31 -1.94 -5.87 -25.41
N ASN A 32 -1.57 -4.61 -25.62
CA ASN A 32 -0.22 -4.12 -25.38
C ASN A 32 0.22 -4.27 -23.92
N LEU A 33 -0.67 -4.05 -22.94
CA LEU A 33 -0.38 -4.28 -21.52
C LEU A 33 -0.04 -5.75 -21.29
N LEU A 34 -0.85 -6.67 -21.81
CA LEU A 34 -0.62 -8.10 -21.62
C LEU A 34 0.71 -8.55 -22.22
N GLU A 35 1.05 -8.07 -23.42
CA GLU A 35 2.33 -8.37 -24.06
C GLU A 35 3.54 -7.82 -23.29
N GLN A 36 3.41 -6.65 -22.66
CA GLN A 36 4.46 -6.10 -21.80
C GLN A 36 4.66 -6.96 -20.55
N LEU A 37 3.56 -7.39 -19.91
CA LEU A 37 3.61 -8.17 -18.69
C LEU A 37 4.11 -9.61 -18.92
N LYS A 38 3.77 -10.23 -20.05
CA LYS A 38 4.26 -11.57 -20.43
C LYS A 38 5.79 -11.67 -20.53
N LYS A 39 6.47 -10.56 -20.81
CA LYS A 39 7.93 -10.48 -20.93
C LYS A 39 8.66 -10.46 -19.59
N GLN A 40 7.92 -10.42 -18.47
CA GLN A 40 8.49 -10.29 -17.12
C GLN A 40 8.57 -11.64 -16.42
N ASP A 41 9.74 -11.95 -15.89
CA ASP A 41 9.95 -13.13 -15.05
C ASP A 41 9.56 -12.85 -13.58
N ASN A 42 9.13 -13.90 -12.88
CA ASN A 42 8.75 -13.84 -11.45
C ASN A 42 7.80 -12.68 -11.12
N LEU A 43 6.80 -12.49 -11.99
CA LEU A 43 5.91 -11.35 -11.93
C LEU A 43 4.88 -11.49 -10.80
N THR A 44 4.73 -10.42 -10.02
CA THR A 44 3.57 -10.22 -9.13
C THR A 44 2.71 -9.10 -9.68
N VAL A 45 1.45 -9.38 -10.00
CA VAL A 45 0.48 -8.38 -10.48
C VAL A 45 -0.43 -7.97 -9.34
N LYS A 46 -0.45 -6.68 -9.02
CA LYS A 46 -1.34 -6.09 -8.02
C LYS A 46 -2.41 -5.25 -8.69
N PHE A 47 -3.67 -5.56 -8.43
CA PHE A 47 -4.81 -4.79 -8.92
C PHE A 47 -5.23 -3.74 -7.92
N MET A 48 -5.34 -2.49 -8.38
CA MET A 48 -5.75 -1.31 -7.60
C MET A 48 -6.66 -0.41 -8.43
N GLY A 49 -7.21 0.63 -7.82
CA GLY A 49 -8.05 1.62 -8.50
C GLY A 49 -9.08 2.24 -7.55
N GLY A 50 -10.25 2.58 -8.05
CA GLY A 50 -11.42 2.85 -7.22
C GLY A 50 -11.80 1.59 -6.46
N GLU A 51 -12.61 0.71 -7.06
CA GLU A 51 -12.84 -0.64 -6.56
C GLU A 51 -12.55 -1.68 -7.66
N PRO A 52 -11.44 -2.44 -7.56
CA PRO A 52 -11.06 -3.38 -8.61
C PRO A 52 -12.08 -4.49 -8.87
N THR A 53 -12.89 -4.88 -7.88
CA THR A 53 -13.92 -5.91 -8.08
C THR A 53 -15.05 -5.47 -9.02
N LEU A 54 -15.11 -4.21 -9.41
CA LEU A 54 -16.01 -3.73 -10.48
C LEU A 54 -15.49 -4.01 -11.90
N TYR A 55 -14.24 -4.51 -12.00
CA TYR A 55 -13.54 -4.78 -13.27
C TYR A 55 -13.09 -6.24 -13.34
N MET A 56 -13.90 -7.16 -12.79
CA MET A 56 -13.50 -8.57 -12.68
C MET A 56 -13.32 -9.27 -14.01
N ASP A 57 -13.97 -8.81 -15.08
CA ASP A 57 -13.82 -9.42 -16.39
C ASP A 57 -12.44 -9.13 -16.99
N GLU A 58 -11.92 -7.91 -16.79
CA GLU A 58 -10.56 -7.54 -17.15
C GLU A 58 -9.53 -8.25 -16.26
N ILE A 59 -9.80 -8.36 -14.96
CA ILE A 59 -8.93 -9.10 -14.03
C ILE A 59 -8.82 -10.59 -14.46
N LYS A 60 -9.93 -11.23 -14.80
CA LYS A 60 -9.94 -12.61 -15.30
C LYS A 60 -9.12 -12.76 -16.58
N GLN A 61 -9.18 -11.80 -17.50
CA GLN A 61 -8.37 -11.79 -18.72
C GLN A 61 -6.87 -11.70 -18.39
N VAL A 62 -6.46 -10.83 -17.47
CA VAL A 62 -5.07 -10.72 -17.02
C VAL A 62 -4.60 -12.04 -16.41
N VAL A 63 -5.39 -12.62 -15.51
CA VAL A 63 -5.08 -13.90 -14.85
C VAL A 63 -4.92 -15.04 -15.85
N ALA A 64 -5.82 -15.14 -16.82
CA ALA A 64 -5.75 -16.14 -17.88
C ALA A 64 -4.51 -15.96 -18.77
N ALA A 65 -4.13 -14.73 -19.07
CA ALA A 65 -2.96 -14.41 -19.90
C ALA A 65 -1.61 -14.63 -19.20
N LEU A 66 -1.58 -14.67 -17.86
CA LEU A 66 -0.38 -14.70 -17.03
C LEU A 66 -0.39 -15.87 -16.01
N PRO A 67 -0.49 -17.12 -16.43
CA PRO A 67 -0.74 -18.27 -15.53
C PRO A 67 0.39 -18.54 -14.52
N LYS A 68 1.59 -18.00 -14.75
CA LYS A 68 2.76 -18.15 -13.84
C LYS A 68 2.93 -16.98 -12.88
N ALA A 69 2.15 -15.92 -13.03
CA ALA A 69 2.25 -14.76 -12.16
C ALA A 69 1.59 -15.01 -10.79
N LYS A 70 2.06 -14.28 -9.77
CA LYS A 70 1.38 -14.15 -8.50
C LYS A 70 0.42 -12.96 -8.56
N PHE A 71 -0.72 -13.06 -7.88
CA PHE A 71 -1.74 -12.02 -7.93
C PHE A 71 -2.05 -11.45 -6.55
N ALA A 72 -2.29 -10.15 -6.52
CA ALA A 72 -2.77 -9.43 -5.33
C ALA A 72 -3.87 -8.45 -5.72
N ILE A 73 -4.80 -8.18 -4.82
CA ILE A 73 -5.88 -7.21 -5.01
C ILE A 73 -6.05 -6.37 -3.75
N CYS A 74 -6.22 -5.05 -3.90
CA CYS A 74 -6.69 -4.19 -2.83
C CYS A 74 -8.16 -3.86 -3.08
N THR A 75 -9.05 -4.23 -2.15
CA THR A 75 -10.49 -4.09 -2.30
C THR A 75 -11.12 -3.48 -1.06
N ASN A 76 -12.21 -2.77 -1.24
CA ASN A 76 -13.05 -2.29 -0.13
C ASN A 76 -13.90 -3.40 0.51
N GLY A 77 -13.98 -4.57 -0.12
CA GLY A 77 -14.64 -5.75 0.40
C GLY A 77 -16.14 -5.85 0.13
N VAL A 78 -16.80 -4.85 -0.47
CA VAL A 78 -18.26 -4.86 -0.71
C VAL A 78 -18.67 -6.09 -1.55
N ASN A 79 -17.94 -6.38 -2.61
CA ASN A 79 -18.24 -7.49 -3.54
C ASN A 79 -17.40 -8.74 -3.24
N LEU A 80 -16.64 -8.77 -2.16
CA LEU A 80 -15.60 -9.79 -1.96
C LEU A 80 -16.16 -11.21 -1.95
N GLU A 81 -17.28 -11.44 -1.27
CA GLU A 81 -17.90 -12.76 -1.13
C GLU A 81 -18.17 -13.42 -2.49
N ALA A 82 -18.68 -12.65 -3.46
CA ALA A 82 -19.00 -13.15 -4.79
C ALA A 82 -17.76 -13.66 -5.56
N TYR A 83 -16.57 -13.13 -5.22
CA TYR A 83 -15.33 -13.44 -5.95
C TYR A 83 -14.32 -14.29 -5.16
N LEU A 84 -14.62 -14.65 -3.90
CA LEU A 84 -13.76 -15.52 -3.09
C LEU A 84 -13.38 -16.84 -3.78
N PRO A 85 -14.31 -17.56 -4.46
CA PRO A 85 -13.96 -18.80 -5.16
C PRO A 85 -12.90 -18.58 -6.25
N PHE A 86 -13.00 -17.47 -6.99
CA PHE A 86 -12.01 -17.10 -8.00
C PHE A 86 -10.66 -16.76 -7.38
N PHE A 87 -10.63 -15.96 -6.32
CA PHE A 87 -9.39 -15.58 -5.63
C PHE A 87 -8.72 -16.80 -5.00
N LYS A 88 -9.50 -17.71 -4.43
CA LYS A 88 -8.99 -18.98 -3.88
C LYS A 88 -8.39 -19.87 -4.96
N LYS A 89 -9.07 -20.03 -6.10
CA LYS A 89 -8.59 -20.83 -7.24
C LYS A 89 -7.24 -20.31 -7.78
N HIS A 90 -7.04 -19.00 -7.83
CA HIS A 90 -5.86 -18.37 -8.41
C HIS A 90 -4.88 -17.83 -7.35
N ASP A 91 -5.03 -18.24 -6.09
CA ASP A 91 -4.10 -18.02 -5.00
C ASP A 91 -3.78 -16.53 -4.75
N PHE A 92 -4.78 -15.66 -4.84
CA PHE A 92 -4.61 -14.21 -4.63
C PHE A 92 -4.19 -13.87 -3.21
N LEU A 93 -3.36 -12.85 -3.05
CA LEU A 93 -3.27 -12.08 -1.81
C LEU A 93 -4.38 -11.02 -1.83
N VAL A 94 -5.33 -11.13 -0.90
CA VAL A 94 -6.45 -10.18 -0.79
C VAL A 94 -6.17 -9.22 0.36
N CYS A 95 -6.04 -7.93 0.05
CA CYS A 95 -5.87 -6.87 1.02
C CYS A 95 -7.18 -6.08 1.13
N ILE A 96 -7.87 -6.24 2.27
CA ILE A 96 -9.12 -5.55 2.54
C ILE A 96 -8.84 -4.19 3.16
N SER A 97 -9.47 -3.16 2.62
CA SER A 97 -9.46 -1.83 3.20
C SER A 97 -10.47 -1.74 4.36
N PHE A 98 -9.98 -1.47 5.58
CA PHE A 98 -10.80 -1.42 6.78
C PHE A 98 -10.30 -0.35 7.76
N ASP A 99 -11.15 0.57 8.15
CA ASP A 99 -10.82 1.72 8.99
C ASP A 99 -11.59 1.74 10.33
N GLY A 100 -12.03 0.58 10.82
CA GLY A 100 -12.59 0.46 12.16
C GLY A 100 -14.11 0.34 12.25
N GLY A 101 -14.83 0.04 11.17
CA GLY A 101 -16.25 -0.29 11.22
C GLY A 101 -17.20 0.78 10.67
N LYS A 102 -18.49 0.71 11.06
CA LYS A 102 -19.58 1.49 10.43
C LYS A 102 -19.46 3.01 10.55
N ASN A 103 -18.81 3.49 11.60
CA ASN A 103 -18.64 4.93 11.86
C ASN A 103 -17.34 5.48 11.27
N SER A 104 -16.60 4.68 10.50
CA SER A 104 -15.43 5.17 9.79
C SER A 104 -15.84 6.07 8.62
N GLU A 105 -14.93 6.95 8.21
CA GLU A 105 -15.11 7.80 7.03
C GLU A 105 -15.29 7.01 5.71
N ARG A 106 -15.10 5.69 5.77
CA ARG A 106 -15.39 4.74 4.70
C ARG A 106 -16.87 4.40 4.57
N GLY A 107 -17.62 4.41 5.68
CA GLY A 107 -19.06 4.12 5.72
C GLY A 107 -19.45 2.65 5.51
N PHE A 108 -18.46 1.72 5.47
CA PHE A 108 -18.69 0.29 5.25
C PHE A 108 -17.74 -0.57 6.08
N ASP A 109 -18.30 -1.61 6.73
CA ASP A 109 -17.52 -2.64 7.43
C ASP A 109 -17.44 -3.92 6.58
N PRO A 110 -16.30 -4.25 5.97
CA PRO A 110 -16.15 -5.47 5.16
C PRO A 110 -16.23 -6.76 5.98
N PHE A 111 -16.13 -6.67 7.32
CA PHE A 111 -16.20 -7.81 8.23
C PHE A 111 -17.60 -8.04 8.80
N THR A 112 -18.66 -7.43 8.25
CA THR A 112 -20.06 -7.76 8.61
C THR A 112 -20.39 -9.21 8.29
N LYS A 113 -19.74 -9.78 7.26
CA LYS A 113 -19.75 -11.21 6.97
C LYS A 113 -18.41 -11.83 7.31
N LEU A 114 -18.45 -13.07 7.74
CA LEU A 114 -17.24 -13.84 8.02
C LEU A 114 -16.52 -14.19 6.71
N ILE A 115 -15.26 -13.78 6.59
CA ILE A 115 -14.42 -14.06 5.43
C ILE A 115 -13.34 -15.05 5.84
N ASP A 116 -13.57 -16.33 5.55
CA ASP A 116 -12.54 -17.36 5.69
C ASP A 116 -11.74 -17.48 4.41
N TYR A 117 -10.66 -16.69 4.34
CA TYR A 117 -9.74 -16.71 3.20
C TYR A 117 -8.28 -16.71 3.72
N PRO A 118 -7.46 -17.72 3.35
CA PRO A 118 -6.15 -17.93 3.97
C PRO A 118 -5.14 -16.80 3.72
N LYS A 119 -5.20 -16.12 2.58
CA LYS A 119 -4.30 -15.02 2.20
C LYS A 119 -4.97 -13.65 2.34
N LEU A 120 -5.61 -13.42 3.49
CA LEU A 120 -6.27 -12.16 3.81
C LEU A 120 -5.35 -11.25 4.63
N ALA A 121 -5.26 -9.98 4.25
CA ALA A 121 -4.61 -8.92 4.99
C ALA A 121 -5.55 -7.72 5.16
N VAL A 122 -5.27 -6.86 6.12
CA VAL A 122 -6.03 -5.63 6.40
C VAL A 122 -5.16 -4.42 6.09
N SER A 123 -5.72 -3.47 5.37
CA SER A 123 -5.12 -2.16 5.10
C SER A 123 -6.03 -1.07 5.68
N THR A 124 -5.46 -0.11 6.38
CA THR A 124 -6.18 1.07 6.90
C THR A 124 -5.55 2.35 6.40
N THR A 125 -6.36 3.40 6.29
CA THR A 125 -5.90 4.74 5.95
C THR A 125 -5.93 5.61 7.20
N LEU A 126 -4.75 6.03 7.65
CA LEU A 126 -4.58 6.95 8.76
C LEU A 126 -4.71 8.39 8.26
N HIS A 127 -5.51 9.19 8.92
CA HIS A 127 -5.76 10.59 8.58
C HIS A 127 -6.04 11.40 9.85
N HIS A 128 -6.17 12.71 9.73
CA HIS A 128 -6.52 13.57 10.86
C HIS A 128 -7.80 13.06 11.55
N GLY A 129 -7.74 12.90 12.88
CA GLY A 129 -8.82 12.31 13.68
C GLY A 129 -8.93 10.77 13.63
N HIS A 130 -8.10 10.09 12.85
CA HIS A 130 -8.09 8.61 12.74
C HIS A 130 -6.67 8.05 12.81
N THR A 131 -6.07 8.10 13.99
CA THR A 131 -4.66 7.76 14.24
C THR A 131 -4.45 6.68 15.29
N ASP A 132 -5.54 6.19 15.93
CA ASP A 132 -5.46 5.16 16.96
C ASP A 132 -5.39 3.74 16.35
N LEU A 133 -4.15 3.29 16.09
CA LEU A 133 -3.86 1.96 15.56
C LEU A 133 -4.39 0.84 16.46
N ARG A 134 -4.39 1.03 17.78
CA ARG A 134 -4.87 0.01 18.72
C ARG A 134 -6.37 -0.17 18.62
N SER A 135 -7.12 0.93 18.53
CA SER A 135 -8.57 0.89 18.33
C SER A 135 -8.93 0.20 17.02
N ILE A 136 -8.24 0.52 15.92
CA ILE A 136 -8.46 -0.12 14.63
C ILE A 136 -8.19 -1.63 14.70
N ILE A 137 -7.07 -2.03 15.28
CA ILE A 137 -6.71 -3.44 15.46
C ILE A 137 -7.74 -4.16 16.32
N THR A 138 -8.20 -3.55 17.40
CA THR A 138 -9.22 -4.12 18.29
C THR A 138 -10.54 -4.37 17.55
N SER A 139 -10.90 -3.50 16.61
CA SER A 139 -12.12 -3.63 15.80
C SER A 139 -12.16 -4.91 14.97
N PHE A 140 -11.03 -5.41 14.48
CA PHE A 140 -10.99 -6.68 13.73
C PHE A 140 -10.47 -7.87 14.54
N ALA A 141 -9.92 -7.67 15.74
CA ALA A 141 -9.41 -8.76 16.57
C ALA A 141 -10.50 -9.78 16.99
N ALA A 142 -11.75 -9.33 17.13
CA ALA A 142 -12.87 -10.23 17.38
C ALA A 142 -13.13 -11.16 16.18
N LYS A 143 -12.97 -10.65 14.97
CA LYS A 143 -13.11 -11.43 13.72
C LYS A 143 -11.97 -12.44 13.58
N GLU A 144 -10.73 -12.06 13.94
CA GLU A 144 -9.59 -12.96 13.98
C GLU A 144 -9.83 -14.17 14.89
N ARG A 145 -10.48 -13.98 16.03
CA ARG A 145 -10.85 -15.08 16.94
C ARG A 145 -11.81 -16.07 16.29
N ILE A 146 -12.77 -15.57 15.50
CA ILE A 146 -13.75 -16.42 14.84
C ILE A 146 -13.10 -17.21 13.70
N ILE A 147 -12.22 -16.58 12.90
CA ILE A 147 -11.52 -17.25 11.80
C ILE A 147 -10.32 -18.07 12.27
N GLY A 148 -9.96 -18.02 13.57
CA GLY A 148 -8.91 -18.83 14.18
C GLY A 148 -7.47 -18.42 13.82
N ARG A 149 -7.25 -17.20 13.28
CA ARG A 149 -5.92 -16.71 12.92
C ARG A 149 -5.80 -15.20 12.98
N GLN A 150 -4.58 -14.71 13.14
CA GLN A 150 -4.27 -13.29 13.02
C GLN A 150 -4.21 -12.85 11.53
N LEU A 151 -4.53 -11.58 11.29
CA LEU A 151 -4.46 -10.93 9.97
C LEU A 151 -3.26 -9.99 9.92
N SER A 152 -2.51 -10.02 8.82
CA SER A 152 -1.47 -9.02 8.58
C SER A 152 -2.09 -7.63 8.44
N PHE A 153 -1.49 -6.61 9.07
CA PHE A 153 -2.00 -5.26 9.13
C PHE A 153 -1.04 -4.27 8.47
N PHE A 154 -1.56 -3.46 7.56
CA PHE A 154 -0.79 -2.49 6.78
C PHE A 154 -1.42 -1.09 6.89
N PRO A 155 -0.97 -0.24 7.82
CA PRO A 155 -1.39 1.15 7.87
C PRO A 155 -0.73 1.99 6.77
N HIS A 156 -1.52 2.85 6.13
CA HIS A 156 -1.09 3.83 5.14
C HIS A 156 -1.52 5.22 5.57
N PHE A 157 -0.84 6.26 5.11
CA PHE A 157 -1.24 7.63 5.36
C PHE A 157 -2.16 8.14 4.25
N ALA A 158 -3.19 8.91 4.62
CA ALA A 158 -3.93 9.71 3.67
C ALA A 158 -3.01 10.82 3.14
N HIS A 159 -2.97 10.98 1.83
CA HIS A 159 -2.27 12.07 1.18
C HIS A 159 -3.27 13.15 0.80
N ALA A 160 -3.12 14.34 1.37
CA ALA A 160 -3.87 15.51 0.95
C ALA A 160 -3.32 15.96 -0.41
N THR A 161 -4.04 15.66 -1.48
CA THR A 161 -3.63 15.98 -2.86
C THR A 161 -4.49 17.05 -3.51
N ASN A 162 -5.65 17.37 -2.90
CA ASN A 162 -6.58 18.39 -3.37
C ASN A 162 -7.29 19.06 -2.18
N ASP A 163 -7.98 20.16 -2.42
CA ASP A 163 -8.64 20.95 -1.36
C ASP A 163 -9.79 20.19 -0.67
N ALA A 164 -10.43 19.28 -1.37
CA ALA A 164 -11.56 18.50 -0.83
C ALA A 164 -11.14 17.56 0.31
N ASN A 165 -9.89 17.09 0.30
CA ASN A 165 -9.37 16.19 1.33
C ASN A 165 -8.33 16.80 2.28
N ASP A 166 -8.08 18.11 2.20
CA ASP A 166 -7.12 18.80 3.06
C ASP A 166 -7.46 18.66 4.56
N LYS A 167 -8.73 18.63 4.93
CA LYS A 167 -9.17 18.39 6.32
C LYS A 167 -8.76 17.05 6.90
N TYR A 168 -8.37 16.10 6.06
CA TYR A 168 -7.86 14.79 6.44
C TYR A 168 -6.33 14.74 6.49
N ALA A 169 -5.66 15.83 6.17
CA ALA A 169 -4.21 15.93 6.28
C ALA A 169 -3.78 15.74 7.74
N LEU A 170 -2.70 14.99 7.95
CA LEU A 170 -2.16 14.75 9.27
C LEU A 170 -1.59 16.04 9.88
N SER A 171 -1.83 16.28 11.16
CA SER A 171 -1.17 17.29 11.97
C SER A 171 0.10 16.73 12.63
N LEU A 172 0.89 17.59 13.25
CA LEU A 172 2.07 17.16 14.02
C LEU A 172 1.67 16.27 15.21
N GLY A 173 0.57 16.61 15.91
CA GLY A 173 0.05 15.75 16.98
C GLY A 173 -0.38 14.38 16.52
N ASP A 174 -0.99 14.26 15.32
CA ASP A 174 -1.31 12.98 14.70
C ASP A 174 -0.04 12.18 14.40
N ALA A 175 0.98 12.84 13.86
CA ALA A 175 2.27 12.23 13.55
C ALA A 175 2.93 11.63 14.79
N ASP A 176 2.97 12.36 15.90
CA ASP A 176 3.55 11.88 17.17
C ASP A 176 2.76 10.69 17.74
N CYS A 177 1.43 10.75 17.67
CA CYS A 177 0.55 9.66 18.09
C CYS A 177 0.82 8.39 17.27
N ILE A 178 0.87 8.51 15.96
CA ILE A 178 1.16 7.40 15.03
C ILE A 178 2.55 6.83 15.30
N LEU A 179 3.58 7.69 15.35
CA LEU A 179 4.97 7.26 15.55
C LEU A 179 5.15 6.46 16.84
N LYS A 180 4.58 6.95 17.95
CA LYS A 180 4.64 6.25 19.24
C LYS A 180 4.04 4.85 19.15
N GLN A 181 2.86 4.71 18.56
CA GLN A 181 2.19 3.42 18.43
C GLN A 181 2.93 2.50 17.46
N TYR A 182 3.33 3.02 16.30
CA TYR A 182 4.01 2.25 15.26
C TYR A 182 5.35 1.70 15.76
N LYS A 183 6.19 2.55 16.39
CA LYS A 183 7.48 2.16 16.98
C LYS A 183 7.28 1.09 18.04
N ASN A 184 6.28 1.24 18.93
CA ASN A 184 5.99 0.24 19.97
C ASN A 184 5.56 -1.11 19.40
N MET A 185 4.67 -1.13 18.38
CA MET A 185 4.16 -2.36 17.80
C MET A 185 5.24 -3.12 17.01
N VAL A 186 6.01 -2.41 16.20
CA VAL A 186 7.10 -3.02 15.42
C VAL A 186 8.27 -3.43 16.32
N GLY A 187 8.62 -2.63 17.33
CA GLY A 187 9.63 -2.98 18.32
C GLY A 187 9.27 -4.23 19.10
N SER A 188 8.02 -4.31 19.58
CA SER A 188 7.49 -5.52 20.24
C SER A 188 7.52 -6.75 19.32
N PHE A 189 7.19 -6.58 18.02
CA PHE A 189 7.30 -7.66 17.05
C PHE A 189 8.74 -8.15 16.93
N MET A 190 9.70 -7.23 16.75
CA MET A 190 11.11 -7.59 16.61
C MET A 190 11.63 -8.32 17.85
N GLU A 191 11.33 -7.83 19.05
CA GLU A 191 11.72 -8.52 20.28
C GLU A 191 11.10 -9.92 20.37
N GLN A 192 9.78 -10.04 20.17
CA GLN A 192 9.09 -11.33 20.22
C GLN A 192 9.66 -12.32 19.20
N ARG A 193 9.89 -11.86 17.98
CA ARG A 193 10.36 -12.70 16.89
C ARG A 193 11.81 -13.11 17.04
N PHE A 194 12.70 -12.15 17.26
CA PHE A 194 14.15 -12.40 17.22
C PHE A 194 14.70 -12.93 18.53
N LYS A 195 14.11 -12.57 19.68
CA LYS A 195 14.58 -13.02 21.00
C LYS A 195 13.88 -14.28 21.48
N TYR A 196 12.57 -14.41 21.19
CA TYR A 196 11.75 -15.49 21.74
C TYR A 196 11.21 -16.46 20.68
N GLY A 197 11.46 -16.23 19.39
CA GLY A 197 10.95 -17.05 18.29
C GLY A 197 9.43 -16.99 18.09
N VAL A 198 8.74 -16.06 18.77
CA VAL A 198 7.28 -15.93 18.71
C VAL A 198 6.88 -15.11 17.50
N ARG A 199 5.95 -15.62 16.68
CA ARG A 199 5.42 -14.95 15.53
C ARG A 199 4.11 -14.23 15.84
N ASN A 200 4.06 -12.93 15.55
CA ASN A 200 2.86 -12.11 15.64
C ASN A 200 2.51 -11.57 14.26
N PHE A 201 1.64 -12.28 13.54
CA PHE A 201 1.28 -11.97 12.15
C PHE A 201 0.69 -10.58 11.97
N ARG A 202 0.01 -10.03 12.98
CA ARG A 202 -0.61 -8.71 12.93
C ARG A 202 0.41 -7.61 12.75
N TYR A 203 1.49 -7.65 13.54
CA TYR A 203 2.55 -6.65 13.48
C TYR A 203 3.61 -6.98 12.42
N GLU A 204 3.65 -8.22 11.97
CA GLU A 204 4.53 -8.67 10.90
C GLU A 204 4.33 -7.87 9.60
N GLY A 205 3.08 -7.52 9.26
CA GLY A 205 2.78 -6.67 8.11
C GLY A 205 3.44 -5.30 8.20
N MET A 206 3.38 -4.68 9.37
CA MET A 206 4.03 -3.38 9.64
C MET A 206 5.56 -3.49 9.54
N PHE A 207 6.13 -4.51 10.17
CA PHE A 207 7.57 -4.78 10.13
C PHE A 207 8.05 -5.07 8.69
N THR A 208 7.39 -5.97 7.98
CA THR A 208 7.79 -6.34 6.61
C THR A 208 7.63 -5.19 5.64
N GLY A 209 6.68 -4.28 5.88
CA GLY A 209 6.56 -3.03 5.12
C GLY A 209 7.79 -2.14 5.26
N LEU A 210 8.30 -1.97 6.48
CA LEU A 210 9.53 -1.22 6.74
C LEU A 210 10.78 -1.95 6.23
N LEU A 211 10.84 -3.28 6.42
CA LEU A 211 11.95 -4.09 5.94
C LEU A 211 12.10 -4.04 4.42
N LYS A 212 11.00 -4.12 3.69
CA LYS A 212 11.01 -3.98 2.23
C LYS A 212 11.54 -2.62 1.78
N ARG A 213 11.20 -1.54 2.47
CA ARG A 213 11.74 -0.20 2.19
C ARG A 213 13.24 -0.13 2.51
N TYR A 214 13.67 -0.71 3.62
CA TYR A 214 15.09 -0.79 3.98
C TYR A 214 15.89 -1.57 2.92
N GLN A 215 15.38 -2.70 2.45
CA GLN A 215 16.01 -3.55 1.44
C GLN A 215 15.96 -2.97 0.03
N ALA A 216 14.93 -2.17 -0.29
CA ALA A 216 14.79 -1.54 -1.60
C ALA A 216 15.96 -0.62 -1.92
N ASN A 217 16.49 0.05 -0.89
CA ASN A 217 17.68 0.90 -1.00
C ASN A 217 17.60 1.83 -2.22
N PHE A 218 16.58 2.72 -2.21
CA PHE A 218 16.28 3.59 -3.34
C PHE A 218 17.45 4.52 -3.65
N ASP A 219 17.87 4.51 -4.90
CA ASP A 219 18.75 5.54 -5.44
C ASP A 219 18.00 6.87 -5.59
N TYR A 220 18.74 7.98 -5.56
CA TYR A 220 18.15 9.30 -5.81
C TYR A 220 17.48 9.35 -7.18
N GLY A 221 16.20 9.77 -7.20
CA GLY A 221 15.33 9.71 -8.37
C GLY A 221 14.46 8.44 -8.47
N GLU A 222 14.74 7.40 -7.69
CA GLU A 222 13.77 6.31 -7.45
C GLU A 222 12.78 6.73 -6.37
N THR A 223 11.51 6.37 -6.52
CA THR A 223 10.48 6.66 -5.53
C THR A 223 9.81 5.37 -5.05
N TYR A 224 9.13 5.43 -3.92
CA TYR A 224 8.31 4.31 -3.47
C TYR A 224 7.24 3.92 -4.49
N CYS A 225 6.82 4.87 -5.31
CA CYS A 225 5.80 4.66 -6.32
C CYS A 225 6.34 4.07 -7.61
N VAL A 226 7.55 4.45 -8.02
CA VAL A 226 8.21 3.98 -9.24
C VAL A 226 9.69 3.81 -8.99
N ASN A 227 10.18 2.61 -9.19
CA ASN A 227 11.57 2.23 -9.04
C ASN A 227 11.88 1.02 -9.94
N LYS A 228 13.12 0.54 -9.89
CA LYS A 228 13.58 -0.61 -10.70
C LYS A 228 12.75 -1.88 -10.52
N ASP A 229 12.17 -2.10 -9.33
CA ASP A 229 11.45 -3.33 -8.97
C ASP A 229 9.92 -3.20 -9.04
N LEU A 230 9.41 -1.97 -9.17
CA LEU A 230 7.97 -1.68 -9.20
C LEU A 230 7.62 -0.78 -10.37
N GLN A 231 6.72 -1.25 -11.22
CA GLN A 231 6.13 -0.47 -12.30
C GLN A 231 4.61 -0.38 -12.14
N LYS A 232 4.04 0.71 -12.63
CA LYS A 232 2.62 0.99 -12.58
C LYS A 232 2.08 1.22 -13.98
N TYR A 233 0.91 0.66 -14.23
CA TYR A 233 0.25 0.73 -15.52
C TYR A 233 -1.22 1.10 -15.35
N ASN A 234 -1.77 1.82 -16.32
CA ASN A 234 -3.21 1.82 -16.53
C ASN A 234 -3.64 0.63 -17.41
N THR A 235 -4.94 0.42 -17.60
CA THR A 235 -5.47 -0.68 -18.42
C THR A 235 -5.09 -0.59 -19.90
N LYS A 236 -4.67 0.59 -20.38
CA LYS A 236 -4.19 0.80 -21.77
C LYS A 236 -2.69 0.48 -21.94
N GLY A 237 -2.02 0.02 -20.85
CA GLY A 237 -0.59 -0.31 -20.90
C GLY A 237 0.33 0.89 -20.90
N LYS A 238 -0.17 2.08 -20.56
CA LYS A 238 0.71 3.23 -20.28
C LYS A 238 1.34 3.05 -18.92
N SER A 239 2.66 3.16 -18.87
CA SER A 239 3.39 3.31 -17.61
C SER A 239 3.13 4.71 -17.04
N VAL A 240 2.85 4.79 -15.74
CA VAL A 240 2.52 6.03 -15.04
C VAL A 240 3.33 6.18 -13.76
N THR A 241 3.60 7.41 -13.36
CA THR A 241 4.30 7.71 -12.10
C THR A 241 3.35 7.61 -10.90
N CYS A 242 2.13 8.06 -11.06
CA CYS A 242 1.09 8.00 -10.05
C CYS A 242 -0.18 7.36 -10.62
N LEU A 243 -0.78 6.44 -9.88
CA LEU A 243 -2.01 5.76 -10.28
C LEU A 243 -3.26 6.65 -10.14
N TYR A 244 -3.17 7.72 -9.36
CA TYR A 244 -4.30 8.58 -8.99
C TYR A 244 -4.26 9.95 -9.68
N ILE A 245 -3.25 10.21 -10.51
CA ILE A 245 -3.08 11.47 -11.22
C ILE A 245 -3.12 11.18 -12.71
N ARG A 246 -4.00 11.95 -13.43
CA ARG A 246 -4.18 11.80 -14.85
C ARG A 246 -2.94 12.26 -15.63
N ASP A 247 -2.74 11.63 -16.79
CA ASP A 247 -1.84 12.05 -17.89
C ASP A 247 -0.33 12.06 -17.63
N GLU A 248 0.14 11.60 -16.48
CA GLU A 248 1.57 11.42 -16.27
C GLU A 248 2.06 10.13 -16.96
N LYS A 249 2.72 10.29 -18.11
CA LYS A 249 3.46 9.19 -18.75
C LYS A 249 4.82 9.04 -18.10
N LEU A 250 5.18 7.80 -17.79
CA LEU A 250 6.56 7.45 -17.51
C LEU A 250 7.30 7.37 -18.85
N THR A 251 8.32 8.18 -19.02
CA THR A 251 9.20 8.07 -20.18
C THR A 251 10.35 7.08 -19.93
N LYS A 252 11.19 6.83 -20.94
CA LYS A 252 12.41 6.02 -20.76
C LYS A 252 13.38 6.67 -19.76
N ASN A 253 13.30 7.98 -19.58
CA ASN A 253 14.16 8.77 -18.68
C ASN A 253 13.46 9.08 -17.33
N TRP A 254 12.51 8.26 -16.93
CA TRP A 254 11.69 8.49 -15.73
C TRP A 254 12.50 8.83 -14.47
N LYS A 255 13.65 8.19 -14.26
CA LYS A 255 14.52 8.45 -13.11
C LYS A 255 15.07 9.88 -13.13
N ALA A 256 15.56 10.34 -14.27
CA ALA A 256 16.05 11.70 -14.45
C ALA A 256 14.92 12.75 -14.31
N GLU A 257 13.72 12.43 -14.80
CA GLU A 257 12.54 13.29 -14.65
C GLU A 257 12.14 13.44 -13.18
N GLN A 258 12.13 12.34 -12.43
CA GLN A 258 11.85 12.39 -10.99
C GLN A 258 12.96 13.10 -10.21
N GLN A 259 14.24 12.93 -10.59
CA GLN A 259 15.34 13.70 -10.01
C GLN A 259 15.10 15.20 -10.18
N ARG A 260 14.75 15.64 -11.40
CA ARG A 260 14.45 17.05 -11.64
C ARG A 260 13.30 17.56 -10.77
N VAL A 261 12.19 16.80 -10.67
CA VAL A 261 11.07 17.17 -9.78
C VAL A 261 11.52 17.31 -8.32
N LEU A 262 12.41 16.42 -7.87
CA LEU A 262 12.97 16.48 -6.52
C LEU A 262 13.90 17.69 -6.35
N ASP A 263 14.80 17.93 -7.31
CA ASP A 263 15.75 19.06 -7.26
C ASP A 263 15.02 20.41 -7.28
N ASP A 264 13.95 20.52 -8.08
CA ASP A 264 13.17 21.77 -8.23
C ASP A 264 12.26 22.04 -7.03
N ASN A 265 11.69 21.02 -6.39
CA ASN A 265 10.66 21.20 -5.38
C ASN A 265 11.09 20.75 -3.97
N PHE A 266 12.06 19.84 -3.86
CA PHE A 266 12.44 19.18 -2.61
C PHE A 266 13.96 18.91 -2.56
N PRO A 267 14.80 19.93 -2.74
CA PRO A 267 16.26 19.75 -2.86
C PRO A 267 16.90 19.12 -1.62
N GLU A 268 16.26 19.23 -0.46
CA GLU A 268 16.71 18.59 0.79
C GLU A 268 16.68 17.06 0.73
N CYS A 269 15.90 16.47 -0.17
CA CYS A 269 15.83 15.02 -0.35
C CYS A 269 17.16 14.42 -0.82
N LYS A 270 17.97 15.19 -1.56
CA LYS A 270 19.26 14.76 -2.09
C LYS A 270 20.26 14.37 -0.98
N TYR A 271 20.18 15.05 0.16
CA TYR A 271 21.09 14.86 1.29
C TYR A 271 20.40 14.19 2.48
N CYS A 272 19.18 13.72 2.31
CA CYS A 272 18.40 13.13 3.39
C CYS A 272 18.93 11.74 3.76
N PRO A 273 19.31 11.48 5.03
CA PRO A 273 19.92 10.23 5.46
C PRO A 273 18.97 9.02 5.39
N VAL A 274 17.67 9.25 5.22
CA VAL A 274 16.67 8.18 5.10
C VAL A 274 16.06 8.10 3.70
N TYR A 275 16.60 8.82 2.72
CA TYR A 275 16.08 8.79 1.35
C TYR A 275 16.01 7.36 0.79
N PHE A 276 17.01 6.55 1.06
CA PHE A 276 17.10 5.17 0.60
C PHE A 276 15.91 4.27 1.04
N MET A 277 15.19 4.67 2.10
CA MET A 277 13.96 4.00 2.55
C MET A 277 12.70 4.77 2.14
N CYS A 278 12.81 6.11 2.09
CA CYS A 278 11.69 7.01 1.83
C CYS A 278 11.34 7.08 0.34
N GLY A 279 12.35 7.15 -0.54
CA GLY A 279 12.16 7.42 -1.96
C GLY A 279 11.44 8.75 -2.20
N GLY A 280 11.76 9.78 -1.41
CA GLY A 280 11.18 11.11 -1.56
C GLY A 280 9.73 11.29 -1.08
N GLY A 281 9.06 10.26 -0.54
CA GLY A 281 7.67 10.35 -0.09
C GLY A 281 6.66 10.51 -1.23
N CYS A 282 5.47 11.04 -0.92
CA CYS A 282 4.48 11.36 -1.94
C CYS A 282 4.80 12.73 -2.58
N LEU A 283 5.19 12.73 -3.85
CA LEU A 283 5.55 13.96 -4.58
C LEU A 283 4.36 14.90 -4.83
N LYS A 284 3.14 14.45 -4.60
CA LYS A 284 1.89 15.20 -4.84
C LYS A 284 1.18 15.59 -3.54
N SER A 285 1.72 15.22 -2.37
CA SER A 285 1.11 15.55 -1.09
C SER A 285 1.30 17.03 -0.77
N LYS A 286 0.22 17.70 -0.37
CA LYS A 286 0.23 19.07 0.15
C LYS A 286 0.73 19.13 1.60
N SER A 287 0.59 18.04 2.37
CA SER A 287 1.07 17.90 3.76
C SER A 287 2.44 17.24 3.88
N ARG A 288 3.30 17.50 2.89
CA ARG A 288 4.58 16.82 2.77
C ARG A 288 5.50 16.97 3.99
N ASP A 289 5.48 18.13 4.66
CA ASP A 289 6.35 18.38 5.83
C ASP A 289 6.07 17.39 6.96
N ILE A 290 4.79 17.11 7.23
CA ILE A 290 4.37 16.14 8.26
C ILE A 290 4.74 14.72 7.83
N GLU A 291 4.50 14.37 6.56
CA GLU A 291 4.90 13.07 6.03
C GLU A 291 6.43 12.89 6.06
N CYS A 292 7.18 13.94 5.74
CA CYS A 292 8.64 13.94 5.81
C CYS A 292 9.12 13.75 7.26
N TYR A 293 8.49 14.43 8.23
CA TYR A 293 8.75 14.24 9.65
C TYR A 293 8.52 12.79 10.07
N ILE A 294 7.34 12.23 9.76
CA ILE A 294 7.03 10.82 10.08
C ILE A 294 8.06 9.88 9.48
N ASN A 295 8.40 10.05 8.20
CA ASN A 295 9.33 9.16 7.51
C ASN A 295 10.75 9.27 8.09
N LYS A 296 11.24 10.48 8.38
CA LYS A 296 12.55 10.67 9.00
C LYS A 296 12.63 9.99 10.36
N GLU A 297 11.65 10.23 11.22
CA GLU A 297 11.59 9.67 12.56
C GLU A 297 11.43 8.14 12.56
N LEU A 298 10.51 7.62 11.73
CA LEU A 298 10.23 6.18 11.69
C LEU A 298 11.38 5.40 11.07
N PHE A 299 11.95 5.88 9.98
CA PHE A 299 12.99 5.15 9.24
C PHE A 299 14.35 5.23 9.93
N SER A 300 14.68 6.36 10.56
CA SER A 300 15.88 6.46 11.40
C SER A 300 15.81 5.52 12.58
N TRP A 301 14.66 5.50 13.26
CA TRP A 301 14.42 4.56 14.37
C TRP A 301 14.47 3.10 13.88
N PHE A 302 13.79 2.77 12.79
CA PHE A 302 13.75 1.40 12.28
C PHE A 302 15.14 0.90 11.89
N LYS A 303 15.94 1.71 11.20
CA LYS A 303 17.31 1.38 10.84
C LYS A 303 18.14 1.05 12.09
N ALA A 304 18.12 1.94 13.08
CA ALA A 304 18.88 1.75 14.31
C ALA A 304 18.42 0.51 15.10
N GLU A 305 17.10 0.28 15.16
CA GLU A 305 16.54 -0.86 15.89
C GLU A 305 16.79 -2.19 15.18
N TYR A 306 16.59 -2.21 13.85
CA TYR A 306 16.79 -3.43 13.04
C TYR A 306 18.25 -3.89 13.01
N GLU A 307 19.22 -2.97 12.98
CA GLU A 307 20.65 -3.33 13.03
C GLU A 307 21.04 -4.07 14.31
N LYS A 308 20.33 -3.87 15.42
CA LYS A 308 20.54 -4.67 16.67
C LYS A 308 20.14 -6.14 16.48
N TRP A 309 19.22 -6.43 15.57
CA TRP A 309 18.65 -7.76 15.34
C TRP A 309 19.18 -8.44 14.08
N LYS A 310 19.98 -7.77 13.26
CA LYS A 310 20.45 -8.24 11.94
C LYS A 310 21.27 -9.53 11.98
N GLY A 311 21.84 -9.88 13.12
CA GLY A 311 22.56 -11.14 13.32
C GLY A 311 21.70 -12.27 13.93
N ALA A 312 20.47 -11.98 14.34
CA ALA A 312 19.55 -12.98 14.82
C ALA A 312 18.92 -13.70 13.63
N SER A 313 19.02 -15.02 13.54
CA SER A 313 18.48 -15.81 12.44
C SER A 313 16.96 -15.57 12.31
N TYR A 314 16.55 -14.96 11.21
CA TYR A 314 15.16 -14.95 10.77
C TYR A 314 14.87 -16.37 10.26
N ALA A 315 14.46 -17.25 11.16
CA ALA A 315 13.96 -18.55 10.75
C ALA A 315 12.55 -18.37 10.19
N ASP A 316 12.37 -18.71 8.92
CA ASP A 316 11.09 -18.66 8.19
C ASP A 316 9.99 -19.50 8.84
#